data_79c773870e0778fa094bea395842ae30
#
_entry.id   79c773870e0778fa094bea395842ae30
#
_cell.length_a   1.000
_cell.length_b   1.000
_cell.length_c   1.000
_cell.angle_alpha   90.00
_cell.angle_beta   90.00
_cell.angle_gamma   90.00
#
_symmetry.space_group_name_H-M   'P 1'
#
loop_
_entity.id
_entity.type
_entity.pdbx_description
1 polymer ?
#
loop_
_entity_poly.entity_id
_entity_poly.type
_entity_poly.pdbx_seq_one_letter_code
_entity_poly.pdbx_strand_id
1 'polypeptide(L)'
;MLFVACGTSRSQQTYDEMLNDVVQNFNVGTVGGDSVLNVFVQKAKADSVARKYSNPAMKEEMMFGLISEYLQAGQTDNAQQLYDNMLEYAEQKYGKICPMKAMVYFEKAHIYEQSGDLENAIKMMQKSAAVFEQLPKNDFNRYKDAKEFLRRWRAAVSSDGNKTN
;
A
#
# COMPACT_ATOMS: atom_id res chain seq x y z
N MET A 1 6.73 11.10 47.88
CA MET A 1 7.29 11.31 46.54
C MET A 1 6.23 10.95 45.53
N LEU A 2 5.61 11.96 44.94
CA LEU A 2 4.61 11.77 43.88
C LEU A 2 5.32 11.71 42.54
N PHE A 3 5.29 10.56 41.90
CA PHE A 3 5.67 10.43 40.48
C PHE A 3 4.56 11.04 39.62
N VAL A 4 4.78 12.24 39.15
CA VAL A 4 3.98 12.82 38.08
C VAL A 4 4.46 12.14 36.79
N ALA A 5 3.70 11.17 36.32
CA ALA A 5 3.86 10.63 34.97
C ALA A 5 3.46 11.75 33.98
N CYS A 6 4.48 12.43 33.44
CA CYS A 6 4.30 13.30 32.27
C CYS A 6 3.94 12.43 31.07
N GLY A 7 2.65 12.12 30.94
CA GLY A 7 2.11 11.61 29.71
C GLY A 7 2.17 12.73 28.68
N THR A 8 3.17 12.72 27.82
CA THR A 8 3.15 13.50 26.60
C THR A 8 1.99 12.97 25.75
N SER A 9 0.84 13.64 25.84
CA SER A 9 -0.22 13.45 24.87
C SER A 9 0.38 13.81 23.51
N ARG A 10 0.70 12.78 22.69
CA ARG A 10 0.97 13.01 21.26
C ARG A 10 -0.29 13.68 20.74
N SER A 11 -0.19 14.97 20.39
CA SER A 11 -1.25 15.65 19.69
C SER A 11 -1.58 14.83 18.45
N GLN A 12 -2.85 14.47 18.31
CA GLN A 12 -3.30 13.71 17.16
C GLN A 12 -3.10 14.59 15.93
N GLN A 13 -2.36 14.09 14.91
CA GLN A 13 -2.15 14.82 13.66
C GLN A 13 -3.50 15.16 13.03
N THR A 14 -3.63 16.37 12.52
CA THR A 14 -4.79 16.77 11.72
C THR A 14 -4.77 16.09 10.36
N TYR A 15 -5.91 16.09 9.67
CA TYR A 15 -6.00 15.57 8.30
C TYR A 15 -5.01 16.29 7.35
N ASP A 16 -4.91 17.61 7.44
CA ASP A 16 -4.02 18.43 6.60
C ASP A 16 -2.53 18.15 6.90
N GLU A 17 -2.17 17.92 8.16
CA GLU A 17 -0.80 17.52 8.52
C GLU A 17 -0.46 16.12 7.96
N MET A 18 -1.39 15.18 7.99
CA MET A 18 -1.21 13.86 7.39
C MET A 18 -1.10 13.93 5.87
N LEU A 19 -1.94 14.73 5.23
CA LEU A 19 -1.89 14.95 3.78
C LEU A 19 -0.55 15.55 3.36
N ASN A 20 -0.08 16.58 4.06
CA ASN A 20 1.22 17.20 3.79
C ASN A 20 2.36 16.20 3.98
N ASP A 21 2.30 15.37 5.02
CA ASP A 21 3.30 14.34 5.28
C ASP A 21 3.32 13.29 4.15
N VAL A 22 2.16 12.84 3.67
CA VAL A 22 2.08 11.94 2.51
C VAL A 22 2.65 12.58 1.26
N VAL A 23 2.28 13.83 0.96
CA VAL A 23 2.79 14.55 -0.22
C VAL A 23 4.30 14.75 -0.17
N GLN A 24 4.86 15.05 0.99
CA GLN A 24 6.30 15.32 1.14
C GLN A 24 7.16 14.06 1.16
N ASN A 25 6.69 13.00 1.83
CA ASN A 25 7.50 11.82 2.09
C ASN A 25 7.21 10.65 1.13
N PHE A 26 6.05 10.65 0.46
CA PHE A 26 5.63 9.57 -0.45
C PHE A 26 5.44 10.04 -1.89
N ASN A 27 5.81 11.28 -2.20
CA ASN A 27 5.80 11.78 -3.55
C ASN A 27 6.95 11.17 -4.35
N VAL A 28 6.64 10.59 -5.49
CA VAL A 28 7.61 10.05 -6.47
C VAL A 28 7.77 10.97 -7.67
N GLY A 29 6.93 12.00 -7.79
CA GLY A 29 7.00 13.03 -8.82
C GLY A 29 7.57 14.35 -8.28
N THR A 30 7.96 15.26 -9.16
CA THR A 30 8.39 16.61 -8.79
C THR A 30 7.17 17.42 -8.35
N VAL A 31 7.19 17.88 -7.09
CA VAL A 31 6.17 18.82 -6.57
C VAL A 31 6.07 20.03 -7.50
N GLY A 32 4.91 20.26 -8.07
CA GLY A 32 4.64 21.37 -9.00
C GLY A 32 4.56 21.01 -10.48
N GLY A 33 5.07 19.83 -10.89
CA GLY A 33 4.98 19.34 -12.27
C GLY A 33 4.11 18.09 -12.45
N ASP A 34 3.71 17.45 -11.35
CA ASP A 34 2.93 16.22 -11.38
C ASP A 34 1.43 16.53 -11.31
N SER A 35 0.75 16.38 -12.45
CA SER A 35 -0.70 16.61 -12.56
C SER A 35 -1.51 15.63 -11.71
N VAL A 36 -1.04 14.39 -11.54
CA VAL A 36 -1.70 13.35 -10.74
C VAL A 36 -1.68 13.71 -9.26
N LEU A 37 -0.52 14.12 -8.76
CA LEU A 37 -0.37 14.58 -7.38
C LEU A 37 -1.27 15.77 -7.08
N ASN A 38 -1.35 16.73 -8.02
CA ASN A 38 -2.22 17.90 -7.87
C ASN A 38 -3.69 17.50 -7.79
N VAL A 39 -4.16 16.57 -8.63
CA VAL A 39 -5.53 16.05 -8.58
C VAL A 39 -5.79 15.34 -7.26
N PHE A 40 -4.86 14.50 -6.81
CA PHE A 40 -4.96 13.82 -5.51
C PHE A 40 -5.09 14.82 -4.35
N VAL A 41 -4.22 15.85 -4.31
CA VAL A 41 -4.24 16.87 -3.26
C VAL A 41 -5.55 17.66 -3.26
N GLN A 42 -6.08 18.00 -4.43
CA GLN A 42 -7.38 18.69 -4.55
C GLN A 42 -8.53 17.82 -4.03
N LYS A 43 -8.59 16.55 -4.40
CA LYS A 43 -9.59 15.60 -3.90
C LYS A 43 -9.50 15.44 -2.38
N ALA A 44 -8.29 15.21 -1.85
CA ALA A 44 -8.06 15.05 -0.43
C ALA A 44 -8.45 16.30 0.37
N LYS A 45 -8.15 17.50 -0.11
CA LYS A 45 -8.57 18.76 0.53
C LYS A 45 -10.09 18.95 0.52
N ALA A 46 -10.78 18.55 -0.54
CA ALA A 46 -12.23 18.55 -0.58
C ALA A 46 -12.83 17.61 0.49
N ASP A 47 -12.22 16.45 0.68
CA ASP A 47 -12.63 15.48 1.71
C ASP A 47 -12.32 15.95 3.13
N SER A 48 -11.29 16.79 3.34
CA SER A 48 -10.89 17.30 4.67
C SER A 48 -12.00 18.08 5.36
N VAL A 49 -12.85 18.77 4.58
CA VAL A 49 -14.00 19.51 5.10
C VAL A 49 -15.05 18.57 5.72
N ALA A 50 -15.17 17.34 5.22
CA ALA A 50 -16.10 16.33 5.71
C ALA A 50 -15.52 15.50 6.88
N ARG A 51 -14.19 15.43 7.00
CA ARG A 51 -13.48 14.59 7.98
C ARG A 51 -12.87 15.41 9.11
N LYS A 52 -13.67 15.77 10.12
CA LYS A 52 -13.22 16.55 11.30
C LYS A 52 -12.23 15.81 12.22
N TYR A 53 -12.11 14.48 12.10
CA TYR A 53 -11.28 13.67 12.99
C TYR A 53 -10.42 12.72 12.19
N SER A 54 -9.10 12.84 12.34
CA SER A 54 -8.14 11.91 11.78
C SER A 54 -8.06 10.64 12.65
N ASN A 55 -8.08 9.46 12.04
CA ASN A 55 -7.72 8.22 12.69
C ASN A 55 -6.32 7.76 12.23
N PRO A 56 -5.62 6.90 12.98
CA PRO A 56 -4.27 6.44 12.61
C PRO A 56 -4.18 5.71 11.25
N ALA A 57 -5.28 5.15 10.75
CA ALA A 57 -5.31 4.46 9.46
C ALA A 57 -5.47 5.41 8.26
N MET A 58 -5.77 6.68 8.51
CA MET A 58 -6.08 7.65 7.46
C MET A 58 -4.86 7.97 6.58
N LYS A 59 -3.66 7.94 7.17
CA LYS A 59 -2.41 8.13 6.42
C LYS A 59 -2.19 7.00 5.42
N GLU A 60 -2.41 5.77 5.84
CA GLU A 60 -2.31 4.58 4.98
C GLU A 60 -3.37 4.61 3.86
N GLU A 61 -4.59 5.04 4.17
CA GLU A 61 -5.66 5.25 3.19
C GLU A 61 -5.26 6.31 2.14
N MET A 62 -4.65 7.42 2.56
CA MET A 62 -4.13 8.46 1.66
C MET A 62 -3.02 7.92 0.74
N MET A 63 -2.11 7.10 1.27
CA MET A 63 -1.03 6.50 0.49
C MET A 63 -1.58 5.57 -0.60
N PHE A 64 -2.53 4.68 -0.26
CA PHE A 64 -3.20 3.83 -1.24
C PHE A 64 -4.04 4.65 -2.23
N GLY A 65 -4.67 5.73 -1.78
CA GLY A 65 -5.41 6.67 -2.63
C GLY A 65 -4.50 7.31 -3.68
N LEU A 66 -3.32 7.79 -3.29
CA LEU A 66 -2.34 8.37 -4.21
C LEU A 66 -1.85 7.34 -5.23
N ILE A 67 -1.57 6.10 -4.81
CA ILE A 67 -1.21 5.01 -5.71
C ILE A 67 -2.32 4.77 -6.74
N SER A 68 -3.58 4.74 -6.29
CA SER A 68 -4.73 4.55 -7.18
C SER A 68 -4.82 5.64 -8.25
N GLU A 69 -4.55 6.90 -7.90
CA GLU A 69 -4.52 8.00 -8.88
C GLU A 69 -3.40 7.80 -9.92
N TYR A 70 -2.19 7.36 -9.51
CA TYR A 70 -1.12 7.06 -10.46
C TYR A 70 -1.49 5.90 -11.39
N LEU A 71 -2.09 4.83 -10.87
CA LEU A 71 -2.54 3.69 -11.68
C LEU A 71 -3.62 4.09 -12.68
N GLN A 72 -4.60 4.92 -12.27
CA GLN A 72 -5.65 5.43 -13.15
C GLN A 72 -5.09 6.33 -14.25
N ALA A 73 -4.01 7.05 -13.97
CA ALA A 73 -3.30 7.87 -14.95
C ALA A 73 -2.33 7.07 -15.85
N GLY A 74 -2.24 5.75 -15.69
CA GLY A 74 -1.32 4.89 -16.43
C GLY A 74 0.15 5.02 -16.01
N GLN A 75 0.42 5.69 -14.89
CA GLN A 75 1.78 5.92 -14.37
C GLN A 75 2.19 4.77 -13.43
N THR A 76 2.30 3.58 -13.99
CA THR A 76 2.56 2.34 -13.24
C THR A 76 3.90 2.37 -12.50
N ASP A 77 4.95 2.96 -13.08
CA ASP A 77 6.26 3.05 -12.44
C ASP A 77 6.22 3.90 -11.16
N ASN A 78 5.51 5.03 -11.18
CA ASN A 78 5.31 5.86 -10.01
C ASN A 78 4.52 5.12 -8.92
N ALA A 79 3.49 4.39 -9.30
CA ALA A 79 2.74 3.54 -8.38
C ALA A 79 3.62 2.45 -7.74
N GLN A 80 4.48 1.79 -8.54
CA GLN A 80 5.43 0.79 -8.04
C GLN A 80 6.41 1.38 -7.03
N GLN A 81 6.98 2.54 -7.33
CA GLN A 81 7.90 3.24 -6.42
C GLN A 81 7.20 3.65 -5.11
N LEU A 82 5.96 4.11 -5.18
CA LEU A 82 5.16 4.41 -3.99
C LEU A 82 4.92 3.18 -3.12
N TYR A 83 4.63 2.03 -3.72
CA TYR A 83 4.52 0.78 -2.97
C TYR A 83 5.84 0.41 -2.27
N ASP A 84 6.99 0.65 -2.91
CA ASP A 84 8.29 0.39 -2.27
C ASP A 84 8.51 1.32 -1.07
N ASN A 85 8.20 2.61 -1.20
CA ASN A 85 8.23 3.56 -0.09
C ASN A 85 7.27 3.15 1.05
N MET A 86 6.08 2.61 0.71
CA MET A 86 5.13 2.09 1.70
C MET A 86 5.68 0.85 2.44
N LEU A 87 6.42 -0.02 1.77
CA LEU A 87 7.05 -1.18 2.42
C LEU A 87 8.07 -0.74 3.46
N GLU A 88 8.91 0.25 3.13
CA GLU A 88 9.87 0.82 4.07
C GLU A 88 9.18 1.49 5.25
N TYR A 89 8.19 2.32 4.99
CA TYR A 89 7.39 2.96 6.04
C TYR A 89 6.72 1.94 6.97
N ALA A 90 6.11 0.89 6.39
CA ALA A 90 5.45 -0.15 7.16
C ALA A 90 6.44 -0.92 8.05
N GLU A 91 7.63 -1.22 7.53
CA GLU A 91 8.67 -1.92 8.31
C GLU A 91 9.19 -1.07 9.46
N GLN A 92 9.42 0.22 9.23
CA GLN A 92 9.89 1.15 10.26
C GLN A 92 8.83 1.38 11.36
N LYS A 93 7.57 1.51 10.98
CA LYS A 93 6.47 1.86 11.90
C LYS A 93 5.90 0.64 12.63
N TYR A 94 5.73 -0.48 11.94
CA TYR A 94 4.99 -1.66 12.44
C TYR A 94 5.85 -2.92 12.51
N GLY A 95 7.07 -2.89 11.99
CA GLY A 95 7.97 -4.04 11.94
C GLY A 95 7.78 -4.93 10.70
N LYS A 96 8.53 -6.03 10.68
CA LYS A 96 8.62 -6.91 9.50
C LYS A 96 7.32 -7.65 9.17
N ILE A 97 6.50 -7.92 10.18
CA ILE A 97 5.25 -8.67 10.04
C ILE A 97 4.11 -7.73 10.39
N CYS A 98 3.47 -7.16 9.40
CA CYS A 98 2.33 -6.27 9.60
C CYS A 98 1.34 -6.36 8.44
N PRO A 99 0.04 -6.05 8.67
CA PRO A 99 -1.00 -6.12 7.65
C PRO A 99 -0.71 -5.27 6.42
N MET A 100 -0.14 -4.08 6.62
CA MET A 100 0.20 -3.16 5.54
C MET A 100 1.17 -3.77 4.54
N LYS A 101 2.25 -4.42 5.00
CA LYS A 101 3.22 -5.10 4.11
C LYS A 101 2.56 -6.22 3.33
N ALA A 102 1.72 -7.03 3.98
CA ALA A 102 0.99 -8.08 3.30
C ALA A 102 0.11 -7.53 2.19
N MET A 103 -0.62 -6.43 2.46
CA MET A 103 -1.47 -5.77 1.46
C MET A 103 -0.66 -5.16 0.32
N VAL A 104 0.45 -4.47 0.61
CA VAL A 104 1.29 -3.89 -0.44
C VAL A 104 1.83 -4.97 -1.38
N TYR A 105 2.33 -6.09 -0.85
CA TYR A 105 2.76 -7.21 -1.70
C TYR A 105 1.61 -7.80 -2.51
N PHE A 106 0.41 -7.86 -1.95
CA PHE A 106 -0.79 -8.34 -2.62
C PHE A 106 -1.15 -7.47 -3.83
N GLU A 107 -1.20 -6.16 -3.64
CA GLU A 107 -1.50 -5.20 -4.70
C GLU A 107 -0.40 -5.16 -5.78
N LYS A 108 0.88 -5.19 -5.39
CA LYS A 108 1.99 -5.30 -6.36
C LYS A 108 1.89 -6.55 -7.21
N ALA A 109 1.46 -7.68 -6.64
CA ALA A 109 1.26 -8.91 -7.40
C ALA A 109 0.21 -8.75 -8.49
N HIS A 110 -0.90 -8.06 -8.20
CA HIS A 110 -1.93 -7.79 -9.20
C HIS A 110 -1.47 -6.85 -10.31
N ILE A 111 -0.63 -5.87 -10.01
CA ILE A 111 -0.06 -5.01 -11.05
C ILE A 111 0.81 -5.82 -12.02
N TYR A 112 1.64 -6.73 -11.51
CA TYR A 112 2.43 -7.63 -12.35
C TYR A 112 1.53 -8.58 -13.16
N GLU A 113 0.45 -9.11 -12.56
CA GLU A 113 -0.53 -9.93 -13.30
C GLU A 113 -1.14 -9.15 -14.48
N GLN A 114 -1.57 -7.90 -14.24
CA GLN A 114 -2.18 -7.05 -15.26
C GLN A 114 -1.21 -6.71 -16.40
N SER A 115 0.08 -6.61 -16.12
CA SER A 115 1.12 -6.41 -17.14
C SER A 115 1.55 -7.71 -17.84
N GLY A 116 0.99 -8.86 -17.45
CA GLY A 116 1.34 -10.17 -18.00
C GLY A 116 2.59 -10.80 -17.38
N ASP A 117 3.24 -10.15 -16.42
CA ASP A 117 4.42 -10.66 -15.73
C ASP A 117 4.04 -11.59 -14.58
N LEU A 118 3.58 -12.79 -14.94
CA LEU A 118 3.13 -13.78 -13.97
C LEU A 118 4.25 -14.28 -13.05
N GLU A 119 5.51 -14.23 -13.49
CA GLU A 119 6.63 -14.64 -12.65
C GLU A 119 6.80 -13.70 -11.45
N ASN A 120 6.84 -12.39 -11.69
CA ASN A 120 6.92 -11.39 -10.62
C ASN A 120 5.61 -11.31 -9.82
N ALA A 121 4.45 -11.50 -10.45
CA ALA A 121 3.17 -11.62 -9.74
C ALA A 121 3.20 -12.75 -8.70
N ILE A 122 3.67 -13.93 -9.08
CA ILE A 122 3.82 -15.08 -8.17
C ILE A 122 4.79 -14.76 -7.03
N LYS A 123 5.95 -14.14 -7.33
CA LYS A 123 6.92 -13.76 -6.27
C LYS A 123 6.33 -12.80 -5.25
N MET A 124 5.61 -11.78 -5.70
CA MET A 124 4.98 -10.81 -4.79
C MET A 124 3.84 -11.45 -4.00
N MET A 125 3.00 -12.28 -4.62
CA MET A 125 1.92 -12.97 -3.94
C MET A 125 2.43 -13.99 -2.90
N GLN A 126 3.58 -14.62 -3.14
CA GLN A 126 4.24 -15.48 -2.15
C GLN A 126 4.68 -14.69 -0.92
N LYS A 127 5.27 -13.50 -1.11
CA LYS A 127 5.64 -12.60 0.00
C LYS A 127 4.40 -12.17 0.78
N SER A 128 3.33 -11.81 0.09
CA SER A 128 2.05 -11.46 0.72
C SER A 128 1.51 -12.61 1.57
N ALA A 129 1.40 -13.81 0.99
CA ALA A 129 0.90 -14.99 1.69
C ALA A 129 1.75 -15.33 2.93
N ALA A 130 3.07 -15.23 2.84
CA ALA A 130 3.97 -15.49 3.95
C ALA A 130 3.79 -14.52 5.13
N VAL A 131 3.47 -13.25 4.85
CA VAL A 131 3.15 -12.28 5.89
C VAL A 131 1.75 -12.53 6.45
N PHE A 132 0.73 -12.72 5.62
CA PHE A 132 -0.64 -13.02 6.08
C PHE A 132 -0.72 -14.28 6.94
N GLU A 133 0.09 -15.30 6.64
CA GLU A 133 0.12 -16.55 7.41
C GLU A 133 0.50 -16.33 8.88
N GLN A 134 1.36 -15.34 9.14
CA GLN A 134 1.85 -14.98 10.47
C GLN A 134 0.95 -14.00 11.21
N LEU A 135 -0.02 -13.40 10.52
CA LEU A 135 -0.97 -12.48 11.11
C LEU A 135 -2.21 -13.19 11.67
N PRO A 136 -2.88 -12.60 12.68
CA PRO A 136 -4.17 -13.09 13.14
C PRO A 136 -5.15 -13.21 11.98
N LYS A 137 -5.89 -14.31 11.92
CA LYS A 137 -6.93 -14.54 10.91
C LYS A 137 -8.17 -13.76 11.31
N ASN A 138 -8.40 -12.68 10.61
CA ASN A 138 -9.58 -11.81 10.73
C ASN A 138 -10.15 -11.52 9.34
N ASP A 139 -11.22 -10.73 9.27
CA ASP A 139 -11.90 -10.38 8.01
C ASP A 139 -11.01 -9.67 6.98
N PHE A 140 -9.91 -9.04 7.43
CA PHE A 140 -8.93 -8.36 6.57
C PHE A 140 -7.75 -9.25 6.16
N ASN A 141 -7.68 -10.49 6.68
CA ASN A 141 -6.61 -11.40 6.34
C ASN A 141 -6.92 -12.15 5.04
N ARG A 142 -6.31 -11.71 3.94
CA ARG A 142 -6.46 -12.29 2.60
C ARG A 142 -5.58 -13.51 2.32
N TYR A 143 -5.18 -14.25 3.33
CA TYR A 143 -4.30 -15.43 3.15
C TYR A 143 -4.89 -16.48 2.21
N LYS A 144 -6.20 -16.73 2.32
CA LYS A 144 -6.89 -17.69 1.44
C LYS A 144 -6.88 -17.21 -0.01
N ASP A 145 -7.15 -15.91 -0.23
CA ASP A 145 -7.16 -15.31 -1.56
C ASP A 145 -5.77 -15.39 -2.20
N ALA A 146 -4.73 -15.04 -1.44
CA ALA A 146 -3.35 -15.13 -1.90
C ALA A 146 -2.96 -16.56 -2.32
N LYS A 147 -3.37 -17.58 -1.56
CA LYS A 147 -3.14 -18.98 -1.93
C LYS A 147 -3.88 -19.40 -3.19
N GLU A 148 -5.10 -18.91 -3.39
CA GLU A 148 -5.89 -19.22 -4.59
C GLU A 148 -5.28 -18.57 -5.83
N PHE A 149 -4.85 -17.30 -5.75
CA PHE A 149 -4.13 -16.65 -6.84
C PHE A 149 -2.83 -17.39 -7.18
N LEU A 150 -2.04 -17.78 -6.20
CA LEU A 150 -0.82 -18.56 -6.42
C LEU A 150 -1.09 -19.87 -7.13
N ARG A 151 -2.14 -20.58 -6.75
CA ARG A 151 -2.54 -21.84 -7.40
C ARG A 151 -2.88 -21.61 -8.88
N ARG A 152 -3.70 -20.59 -9.16
CA ARG A 152 -4.14 -20.27 -10.53
C ARG A 152 -2.98 -19.83 -11.43
N TRP A 153 -2.14 -18.91 -10.96
CA TRP A 153 -1.04 -18.38 -11.76
C TRP A 153 0.04 -19.41 -12.03
N ARG A 154 0.36 -20.29 -11.07
CA ARG A 154 1.30 -21.39 -11.29
C ARG A 154 0.78 -22.39 -12.33
N ALA A 155 -0.50 -22.68 -12.30
CA ALA A 155 -1.12 -23.57 -13.31
C ALA A 155 -1.05 -22.93 -14.72
N ALA A 156 -1.27 -21.62 -14.84
CA ALA A 156 -1.15 -20.91 -16.12
C ALA A 156 0.28 -20.98 -16.68
N VAL A 157 1.29 -20.68 -15.87
CA VAL A 157 2.71 -20.74 -16.29
C VAL A 157 3.09 -22.17 -16.72
N SER A 158 2.62 -23.20 -15.99
CA SER A 158 2.90 -24.60 -16.32
C SER A 158 2.25 -25.04 -17.63
N SER A 159 1.06 -24.51 -17.98
CA SER A 159 0.36 -24.83 -19.22
C SER A 159 1.02 -24.21 -20.44
N ASP A 160 1.61 -23.03 -20.31
CA ASP A 160 2.30 -22.34 -21.41
C ASP A 160 3.67 -22.95 -21.72
N GLY A 161 4.37 -23.46 -20.71
CA GLY A 161 5.62 -24.20 -20.88
C GLY A 161 5.47 -25.53 -21.64
N ASN A 162 4.28 -26.13 -21.63
CA ASN A 162 3.99 -27.38 -22.36
C ASN A 162 3.60 -27.17 -23.84
N LYS A 163 3.35 -25.94 -24.27
CA LYS A 163 2.97 -25.62 -25.66
C LYS A 163 4.17 -25.32 -26.57
N THR A 164 5.36 -25.18 -25.98
CA THR A 164 6.59 -24.81 -26.71
C THR A 164 7.55 -26.00 -26.97
N ASN A 165 7.14 -27.21 -26.67
CA ASN A 165 7.79 -28.47 -27.01
C ASN A 165 6.91 -29.26 -27.99
#